data_8208bf21248e545a224b8140048f0d7a
#
_entry.id   8208bf21248e545a224b8140048f0d7a
#
_cell.length_a   1.000
_cell.length_b   1.000
_cell.length_c   1.000
_cell.angle_alpha   90.00
_cell.angle_beta   90.00
_cell.angle_gamma   90.00
#
_symmetry.space_group_name_H-M   'P 1'
#
loop_
_entity.id
_entity.type
_entity.pdbx_description
1 polymer ?
#
loop_
_entity_poly.entity_id
_entity_poly.type
_entity_poly.pdbx_seq_one_letter_code
_entity_poly.pdbx_strand_id
1 'polypeptide(L)'
;MTNETVMLTVRRGSDLVVAFAIESEQPVRVTAQAGDVAPMHCTAAGKLYLAFGPQSLFETILVSGLPKMTPNTLTTPEKLRKDLKKIKTQGWSSDNEEMLEGIKAVAVPLLDKAGDIQACIAVRGPAHRMTPQRVSSWVEELVIYAEECSRELKI
;
A
#
# COMPACT_ATOMS: atom_id res chain seq x y z
N MET A 1 8.08 -3.31 16.47
CA MET A 1 6.61 -3.16 16.47
C MET A 1 6.25 -1.72 16.17
N THR A 2 5.35 -1.47 15.21
CA THR A 2 5.13 -0.12 14.66
C THR A 2 4.33 0.80 15.58
N ASN A 3 3.48 0.23 16.45
CA ASN A 3 2.48 0.94 17.25
C ASN A 3 1.49 1.80 16.43
N GLU A 4 1.40 1.54 15.12
CA GLU A 4 0.43 2.11 14.18
C GLU A 4 -0.49 1.01 13.64
N THR A 5 -1.54 1.39 12.94
CA THR A 5 -2.47 0.44 12.34
C THR A 5 -1.79 -0.35 11.22
N VAL A 6 -1.84 -1.67 11.32
CA VAL A 6 -1.29 -2.60 10.33
C VAL A 6 -2.44 -3.29 9.62
N MET A 7 -2.38 -3.36 8.29
CA MET A 7 -3.43 -3.93 7.46
C MET A 7 -2.86 -4.98 6.51
N LEU A 8 -3.57 -6.09 6.36
CA LEU A 8 -3.44 -6.99 5.23
C LEU A 8 -4.48 -6.61 4.19
N THR A 9 -4.05 -6.30 2.99
CA THR A 9 -4.94 -5.91 1.89
C THR A 9 -4.83 -6.85 0.73
N VAL A 10 -5.94 -7.08 0.05
CA VAL A 10 -6.05 -7.92 -1.13
C VAL A 10 -6.74 -7.19 -2.27
N ARG A 11 -6.54 -7.65 -3.48
CA ARG A 11 -7.24 -7.14 -4.66
C ARG A 11 -8.50 -7.94 -4.92
N ARG A 12 -9.59 -7.26 -5.19
CA ARG A 12 -10.84 -7.83 -5.69
C ARG A 12 -11.28 -7.08 -6.96
N GLY A 13 -10.99 -7.65 -8.13
CA GLY A 13 -11.20 -6.92 -9.39
C GLY A 13 -10.27 -5.70 -9.49
N SER A 14 -10.85 -4.52 -9.60
CA SER A 14 -10.16 -3.22 -9.58
C SER A 14 -10.14 -2.56 -8.19
N ASP A 15 -10.69 -3.21 -7.17
CA ASP A 15 -10.76 -2.67 -5.81
C ASP A 15 -9.63 -3.21 -4.93
N LEU A 16 -9.09 -2.33 -4.09
CA LEU A 16 -8.25 -2.69 -2.96
C LEU A 16 -9.14 -2.89 -1.75
N VAL A 17 -9.07 -4.06 -1.12
CA VAL A 17 -9.91 -4.42 0.02
C VAL A 17 -9.05 -4.76 1.23
N VAL A 18 -9.40 -4.24 2.39
CA VAL A 18 -8.81 -4.66 3.67
C VAL A 18 -9.34 -6.05 4.01
N ALA A 19 -8.45 -7.05 4.06
CA ALA A 19 -8.79 -8.40 4.47
C ALA A 19 -8.73 -8.56 5.99
N PHE A 20 -7.76 -7.89 6.63
CA PHE A 20 -7.54 -7.92 8.06
C PHE A 20 -6.85 -6.65 8.53
N ALA A 21 -7.12 -6.21 9.75
CA ALA A 21 -6.44 -5.07 10.36
C ALA A 21 -6.19 -5.30 11.84
N ILE A 22 -5.05 -4.79 12.31
CA ILE A 22 -4.72 -4.62 13.73
C ILE A 22 -4.59 -3.12 13.94
N GLU A 23 -5.55 -2.53 14.65
CA GLU A 23 -5.55 -1.09 14.92
C GLU A 23 -4.50 -0.72 15.96
N SER A 24 -3.97 0.49 15.82
CA SER A 24 -3.13 1.11 16.83
C SER A 24 -3.90 1.31 18.14
N GLU A 25 -3.22 1.13 19.27
CA GLU A 25 -3.77 1.43 20.61
C GLU A 25 -3.69 2.92 20.97
N GLN A 26 -3.08 3.74 20.11
CA GLN A 26 -2.96 5.18 20.33
C GLN A 26 -4.34 5.87 20.31
N PRO A 27 -4.57 6.90 21.15
CA PRO A 27 -5.82 7.65 21.14
C PRO A 27 -6.13 8.27 19.77
N VAL A 28 -5.12 8.82 19.12
CA VAL A 28 -5.22 9.32 17.73
C VAL A 28 -4.63 8.27 16.82
N ARG A 29 -5.47 7.60 16.05
CA ARG A 29 -5.09 6.50 15.17
C ARG A 29 -5.91 6.47 13.90
N VAL A 30 -5.42 5.78 12.91
CA VAL A 30 -6.20 5.40 11.73
C VAL A 30 -6.98 4.13 12.07
N THR A 31 -8.28 4.16 11.86
CA THR A 31 -9.14 2.98 11.96
C THR A 31 -9.19 2.24 10.62
N ALA A 32 -9.30 0.93 10.66
CA ALA A 32 -9.50 0.09 9.49
C ALA A 32 -10.20 -1.21 9.87
N GLN A 33 -11.12 -1.66 9.03
CA GLN A 33 -11.85 -2.91 9.26
C GLN A 33 -11.84 -3.78 7.99
N ALA A 34 -11.99 -5.08 8.20
CA ALA A 34 -12.16 -6.02 7.10
C ALA A 34 -13.36 -5.62 6.23
N GLY A 35 -13.16 -5.59 4.93
CA GLY A 35 -14.17 -5.16 3.94
C GLY A 35 -14.06 -3.68 3.52
N ASP A 36 -13.28 -2.86 4.21
CA ASP A 36 -13.02 -1.48 3.75
C ASP A 36 -12.39 -1.49 2.37
N VAL A 37 -12.87 -0.60 1.49
CA VAL A 37 -12.41 -0.45 0.12
C VAL A 37 -11.65 0.88 -0.03
N ALA A 38 -10.55 0.85 -0.76
CA ALA A 38 -9.72 2.03 -1.00
C ALA A 38 -9.29 2.14 -2.47
N PRO A 39 -9.06 3.37 -2.97
CA PRO A 39 -8.56 3.57 -4.33
C PRO A 39 -7.12 3.06 -4.49
N MET A 40 -6.80 2.53 -5.69
CA MET A 40 -5.48 1.98 -5.96
C MET A 40 -4.43 3.05 -6.27
N HIS A 41 -4.80 4.15 -6.94
CA HIS A 41 -3.82 5.13 -7.45
C HIS A 41 -3.17 6.01 -6.38
N CYS A 42 -3.77 6.12 -5.19
CA CYS A 42 -3.33 7.04 -4.13
C CYS A 42 -3.10 6.35 -2.77
N THR A 43 -3.05 5.03 -2.74
CA THR A 43 -2.74 4.26 -1.53
C THR A 43 -1.43 3.48 -1.70
N ALA A 44 -0.69 3.28 -0.62
CA ALA A 44 0.56 2.53 -0.67
C ALA A 44 0.36 1.11 -1.21
N ALA A 45 -0.60 0.37 -0.67
CA ALA A 45 -0.89 -0.99 -1.13
C ALA A 45 -1.47 -1.01 -2.56
N GLY A 46 -2.34 -0.07 -2.91
CA GLY A 46 -2.90 0.02 -4.26
C GLY A 46 -1.84 0.24 -5.33
N LYS A 47 -0.87 1.12 -5.06
CA LYS A 47 0.25 1.36 -5.99
C LYS A 47 1.15 0.12 -6.15
N LEU A 48 1.27 -0.75 -5.13
CA LEU A 48 1.95 -2.04 -5.27
C LEU A 48 1.23 -2.95 -6.28
N TYR A 49 -0.10 -3.05 -6.19
CA TYR A 49 -0.87 -3.82 -7.19
C TYR A 49 -0.72 -3.27 -8.60
N LEU A 50 -0.62 -1.95 -8.76
CA LEU A 50 -0.39 -1.33 -10.06
C LEU A 50 1.05 -1.54 -10.57
N ALA A 51 2.04 -1.66 -9.66
CA ALA A 51 3.44 -1.87 -10.03
C ALA A 51 3.79 -3.34 -10.33
N PHE A 52 3.22 -4.28 -9.56
CA PHE A 52 3.53 -5.71 -9.64
C PHE A 52 2.43 -6.53 -10.32
N GLY A 53 1.24 -5.99 -10.48
CA GLY A 53 0.12 -6.64 -11.13
C GLY A 53 0.15 -6.54 -12.66
N PRO A 54 -0.86 -7.09 -13.33
CA PRO A 54 -0.94 -7.08 -14.78
C PRO A 54 -1.15 -5.65 -15.32
N GLN A 55 -0.59 -5.38 -16.50
CA GLN A 55 -0.73 -4.09 -17.18
C GLN A 55 -2.21 -3.70 -17.40
N SER A 56 -3.08 -4.67 -17.63
CA SER A 56 -4.53 -4.45 -17.79
C SER A 56 -5.18 -3.82 -16.57
N LEU A 57 -4.68 -4.09 -15.37
CA LEU A 57 -5.18 -3.46 -14.14
C LEU A 57 -4.87 -1.95 -14.15
N PHE A 58 -3.65 -1.58 -14.50
CA PHE A 58 -3.26 -0.18 -14.62
C PHE A 58 -4.13 0.56 -15.65
N GLU A 59 -4.36 -0.06 -16.82
CA GLU A 59 -5.22 0.49 -17.86
C GLU A 59 -6.67 0.67 -17.38
N THR A 60 -7.21 -0.31 -16.66
CA THR A 60 -8.54 -0.22 -16.04
C THR A 60 -8.64 0.96 -15.08
N ILE A 61 -7.63 1.16 -14.24
CA ILE A 61 -7.59 2.28 -13.29
C ILE A 61 -7.50 3.63 -14.03
N LEU A 62 -6.72 3.71 -15.11
CA LEU A 62 -6.65 4.93 -15.92
C LEU A 62 -8.00 5.28 -16.57
N VAL A 63 -8.72 4.29 -17.09
CA VAL A 63 -10.06 4.48 -17.67
C VAL A 63 -11.06 4.94 -16.61
N SER A 64 -10.99 4.42 -15.41
CA SER A 64 -11.82 4.83 -14.26
C SER A 64 -11.51 6.25 -13.76
N GLY A 65 -10.32 6.76 -14.12
CA GLY A 65 -9.82 8.06 -13.72
C GLY A 65 -8.96 8.05 -12.46
N LEU A 66 -8.24 9.14 -12.24
CA LEU A 66 -7.36 9.37 -11.11
C LEU A 66 -7.86 10.56 -10.29
N PRO A 67 -8.95 10.41 -9.53
CA PRO A 67 -9.54 11.52 -8.80
C PRO A 67 -8.56 12.11 -7.78
N LYS A 68 -8.56 13.43 -7.71
CA LYS A 68 -7.74 14.18 -6.75
C LYS A 68 -8.37 14.08 -5.36
N MET A 69 -7.70 13.41 -4.44
CA MET A 69 -8.13 13.27 -3.05
C MET A 69 -7.51 14.36 -2.17
N THR A 70 -6.24 14.70 -2.43
CA THR A 70 -5.46 15.72 -1.71
C THR A 70 -4.60 16.50 -2.72
N PRO A 71 -3.93 17.58 -2.29
CA PRO A 71 -2.93 18.24 -3.15
C PRO A 71 -1.79 17.32 -3.61
N ASN A 72 -1.49 16.24 -2.87
CA ASN A 72 -0.40 15.32 -3.18
C ASN A 72 -0.81 14.15 -4.07
N THR A 73 -2.09 13.96 -4.34
CA THR A 73 -2.57 12.86 -5.19
C THR A 73 -1.94 12.90 -6.58
N LEU A 74 -1.42 11.76 -7.04
CA LEU A 74 -0.92 11.60 -8.41
C LEU A 74 -2.11 11.49 -9.37
N THR A 75 -2.39 12.56 -10.09
CA THR A 75 -3.61 12.70 -10.93
C THR A 75 -3.36 12.56 -12.43
N THR A 76 -2.11 12.30 -12.83
CA THR A 76 -1.77 12.08 -14.25
C THR A 76 -1.12 10.72 -14.46
N PRO A 77 -1.38 10.06 -15.60
CA PRO A 77 -0.77 8.77 -15.92
C PRO A 77 0.76 8.80 -15.88
N GLU A 78 1.39 9.89 -16.32
CA GLU A 78 2.85 10.05 -16.37
C GLU A 78 3.45 10.07 -14.97
N LYS A 79 2.88 10.85 -14.05
CA LYS A 79 3.34 10.92 -12.66
C LYS A 79 3.17 9.58 -11.96
N LEU A 80 2.01 8.93 -12.15
CA LEU A 80 1.74 7.63 -11.58
C LEU A 80 2.72 6.57 -12.12
N ARG A 81 2.93 6.48 -13.44
CA ARG A 81 3.92 5.56 -14.03
C ARG A 81 5.33 5.75 -13.49
N LYS A 82 5.75 7.00 -13.30
CA LYS A 82 7.08 7.30 -12.74
C LYS A 82 7.20 6.75 -11.31
N ASP A 83 6.18 6.93 -10.49
CA ASP A 83 6.17 6.41 -9.12
C ASP A 83 6.13 4.87 -9.10
N LEU A 84 5.31 4.24 -9.97
CA LEU A 84 5.25 2.78 -10.09
C LEU A 84 6.59 2.15 -10.51
N LYS A 85 7.35 2.80 -11.39
CA LYS A 85 8.71 2.35 -11.74
C LYS A 85 9.65 2.36 -10.53
N LYS A 86 9.60 3.43 -9.74
CA LYS A 86 10.36 3.54 -8.49
C LYS A 86 9.95 2.43 -7.52
N ILE A 87 8.65 2.22 -7.32
CA ILE A 87 8.09 1.19 -6.44
C ILE A 87 8.58 -0.19 -6.87
N LYS A 88 8.53 -0.51 -8.15
CA LYS A 88 8.99 -1.80 -8.69
C LYS A 88 10.48 -2.04 -8.46
N THR A 89 11.30 -0.99 -8.56
CA THR A 89 12.75 -1.08 -8.34
C THR A 89 13.09 -1.25 -6.86
N GLN A 90 12.42 -0.51 -5.96
CA GLN A 90 12.73 -0.53 -4.53
C GLN A 90 12.02 -1.66 -3.76
N GLY A 91 10.95 -2.24 -4.32
CA GLY A 91 10.21 -3.37 -3.73
C GLY A 91 9.17 -2.99 -2.67
N TRP A 92 8.93 -1.70 -2.43
CA TRP A 92 7.94 -1.20 -1.47
C TRP A 92 7.31 0.10 -1.95
N SER A 93 6.19 0.49 -1.35
CA SER A 93 5.43 1.68 -1.71
C SER A 93 5.11 2.56 -0.50
N SER A 94 4.89 3.84 -0.75
CA SER A 94 4.38 4.78 0.25
C SER A 94 3.19 5.58 -0.28
N ASP A 95 2.32 5.97 0.62
CA ASP A 95 1.30 7.00 0.45
C ASP A 95 1.75 8.20 1.31
N ASN A 96 2.17 9.27 0.66
CA ASN A 96 2.64 10.49 1.33
C ASN A 96 1.53 11.54 1.33
N GLU A 97 0.49 11.30 2.13
CA GLU A 97 -0.70 12.16 2.19
C GLU A 97 -1.42 12.27 0.84
N GLU A 98 -1.37 11.22 0.03
CA GLU A 98 -1.98 11.18 -1.29
C GLU A 98 -3.47 10.87 -1.24
N MET A 99 -3.89 10.03 -0.29
CA MET A 99 -5.29 9.66 -0.08
C MET A 99 -5.99 10.57 0.91
N LEU A 100 -5.32 10.95 2.00
CA LEU A 100 -5.86 11.78 3.06
C LEU A 100 -4.78 12.66 3.68
N GLU A 101 -5.03 13.96 3.76
CA GLU A 101 -4.11 14.90 4.42
C GLU A 101 -3.89 14.51 5.89
N GLY A 102 -2.65 14.62 6.34
CA GLY A 102 -2.25 14.26 7.70
C GLY A 102 -2.05 12.76 7.94
N ILE A 103 -2.30 11.90 6.94
CA ILE A 103 -2.13 10.46 7.04
C ILE A 103 -1.12 9.99 6.00
N LYS A 104 -0.21 9.11 6.44
CA LYS A 104 0.76 8.41 5.58
C LYS A 104 0.60 6.90 5.71
N ALA A 105 1.11 6.20 4.72
CA ALA A 105 1.21 4.75 4.76
C ALA A 105 2.49 4.28 4.08
N VAL A 106 2.93 3.09 4.45
CA VAL A 106 3.97 2.33 3.76
C VAL A 106 3.49 0.90 3.61
N ALA A 107 3.81 0.26 2.50
CA ALA A 107 3.38 -1.11 2.23
C ALA A 107 4.46 -1.90 1.50
N VAL A 108 4.45 -3.22 1.75
CA VAL A 108 5.27 -4.21 1.05
C VAL A 108 4.37 -5.28 0.43
N PRO A 109 4.74 -5.85 -0.72
CA PRO A 109 3.97 -6.91 -1.35
C PRO A 109 4.28 -8.27 -0.74
N LEU A 110 3.28 -9.16 -0.68
CA LEU A 110 3.47 -10.60 -0.59
C LEU A 110 3.45 -11.16 -2.01
N LEU A 111 4.59 -11.63 -2.46
CA LEU A 111 4.75 -12.19 -3.81
C LEU A 111 4.78 -13.71 -3.74
N ASP A 112 4.18 -14.36 -4.73
CA ASP A 112 4.36 -15.80 -4.90
C ASP A 112 5.69 -16.14 -5.60
N LYS A 113 5.93 -17.43 -5.83
CA LYS A 113 7.15 -17.92 -6.49
C LYS A 113 7.31 -17.45 -7.94
N ALA A 114 6.22 -17.06 -8.60
CA ALA A 114 6.25 -16.50 -9.95
C ALA A 114 6.53 -14.98 -9.92
N GLY A 115 6.52 -14.35 -8.73
CA GLY A 115 6.65 -12.91 -8.56
C GLY A 115 5.33 -12.16 -8.68
N ASP A 116 4.20 -12.87 -8.69
CA ASP A 116 2.88 -12.26 -8.74
C ASP A 116 2.41 -11.83 -7.35
N ILE A 117 1.80 -10.66 -7.29
CA ILE A 117 1.34 -10.08 -6.03
C ILE A 117 0.04 -10.74 -5.54
N GLN A 118 0.08 -11.33 -4.35
CA GLN A 118 -1.05 -12.02 -3.73
C GLN A 118 -1.75 -11.15 -2.68
N ALA A 119 -0.97 -10.41 -1.90
CA ALA A 119 -1.46 -9.50 -0.86
C ALA A 119 -0.46 -8.38 -0.62
N CYS A 120 -0.82 -7.41 0.23
CA CYS A 120 0.11 -6.42 0.75
C CYS A 120 -0.04 -6.30 2.26
N ILE A 121 1.08 -6.09 2.94
CA ILE A 121 1.09 -5.64 4.34
C ILE A 121 1.36 -4.15 4.34
N ALA A 122 0.48 -3.38 4.97
CA ALA A 122 0.59 -1.93 5.05
C ALA A 122 0.58 -1.45 6.51
N VAL A 123 1.40 -0.45 6.81
CA VAL A 123 1.36 0.33 8.05
C VAL A 123 0.83 1.70 7.71
N ARG A 124 -0.18 2.16 8.45
CA ARG A 124 -0.85 3.45 8.22
C ARG A 124 -1.01 4.21 9.53
N GLY A 125 -0.68 5.50 9.52
CA GLY A 125 -0.76 6.33 10.71
C GLY A 125 -0.69 7.82 10.42
N PRO A 126 -0.82 8.66 11.47
CA PRO A 126 -0.67 10.10 11.37
C PRO A 126 0.71 10.49 10.83
N ALA A 127 0.74 11.44 9.91
CA ALA A 127 1.96 11.84 9.17
C ALA A 127 3.12 12.25 10.09
N HIS A 128 2.82 12.93 11.20
CA HIS A 128 3.84 13.38 12.15
C HIS A 128 4.58 12.24 12.89
N ARG A 129 3.96 11.05 12.98
CA ARG A 129 4.58 9.85 13.56
C ARG A 129 5.29 8.98 12.52
N MET A 130 4.97 9.14 11.24
CA MET A 130 5.58 8.39 10.14
C MET A 130 6.82 9.12 9.58
N THR A 131 7.83 9.27 10.42
CA THR A 131 9.09 9.92 10.03
C THR A 131 9.88 9.03 9.05
N PRO A 132 10.76 9.61 8.20
CA PRO A 132 11.57 8.82 7.27
C PRO A 132 12.35 7.69 7.95
N GLN A 133 12.90 7.93 9.14
CA GLN A 133 13.66 6.94 9.91
C GLN A 133 12.78 5.76 10.35
N ARG A 134 11.58 6.04 10.87
CA ARG A 134 10.62 4.99 11.26
C ARG A 134 10.15 4.20 10.06
N VAL A 135 9.80 4.89 8.97
CA VAL A 135 9.39 4.22 7.73
C VAL A 135 10.46 3.29 7.20
N SER A 136 11.74 3.73 7.18
CA SER A 136 12.85 2.88 6.76
C SER A 136 12.97 1.61 7.62
N SER A 137 12.95 1.76 8.94
CA SER A 137 13.00 0.62 9.87
C SER A 137 11.81 -0.33 9.68
N TRP A 138 10.60 0.20 9.52
CA TRP A 138 9.40 -0.63 9.32
C TRP A 138 9.43 -1.37 7.98
N VAL A 139 9.93 -0.73 6.92
CA VAL A 139 10.08 -1.39 5.61
C VAL A 139 11.01 -2.60 5.73
N GLU A 140 12.15 -2.46 6.39
CA GLU A 140 13.10 -3.58 6.60
C GLU A 140 12.43 -4.74 7.34
N GLU A 141 11.72 -4.47 8.43
CA GLU A 141 10.98 -5.50 9.17
C GLU A 141 9.85 -6.11 8.34
N LEU A 142 9.05 -5.29 7.64
CA LEU A 142 7.90 -5.74 6.84
C LEU A 142 8.34 -6.63 5.68
N VAL A 143 9.47 -6.34 5.03
CA VAL A 143 10.02 -7.18 3.95
C VAL A 143 10.35 -8.57 4.49
N ILE A 144 11.01 -8.67 5.64
CA ILE A 144 11.33 -9.96 6.28
C ILE A 144 10.04 -10.74 6.57
N TYR A 145 9.04 -10.11 7.19
CA TYR A 145 7.76 -10.75 7.49
C TYR A 145 7.00 -11.16 6.22
N ALA A 146 7.02 -10.35 5.17
CA ALA A 146 6.38 -10.69 3.91
C ALA A 146 7.01 -11.93 3.26
N GLU A 147 8.35 -12.04 3.29
CA GLU A 147 9.08 -13.20 2.79
C GLU A 147 8.79 -14.46 3.62
N GLU A 148 8.72 -14.33 4.95
CA GLU A 148 8.36 -15.43 5.84
C GLU A 148 6.93 -15.91 5.58
N CYS A 149 5.97 -14.99 5.50
CA CYS A 149 4.58 -15.30 5.17
C CYS A 149 4.45 -16.02 3.81
N SER A 150 5.11 -15.52 2.77
CA SER A 150 5.09 -16.15 1.44
C SER A 150 5.64 -17.58 1.48
N ARG A 151 6.68 -17.82 2.27
CA ARG A 151 7.30 -19.13 2.46
C ARG A 151 6.39 -20.12 3.20
N GLU A 152 5.76 -19.67 4.29
CA GLU A 152 4.85 -20.49 5.10
C GLU A 152 3.55 -20.81 4.35
N LEU A 153 3.00 -19.86 3.64
CA LEU A 153 1.79 -20.04 2.83
C LEU A 153 2.06 -20.86 1.55
N LYS A 154 3.33 -21.14 1.23
CA LYS A 154 3.77 -21.87 0.02
C LYS A 154 3.28 -21.22 -1.29
N ILE A 155 3.10 -19.93 -1.26
CA ILE A 155 2.75 -19.12 -2.42
C ILE A 155 4.00 -18.62 -3.13
#